data_c2c686b9f24970c8423d0cf0ff7a045c
#
_entry.id   c2c686b9f24970c8423d0cf0ff7a045c
#
_cell.length_a   1.000
_cell.length_b   1.000
_cell.length_c   1.000
_cell.angle_alpha   90.00
_cell.angle_beta   90.00
_cell.angle_gamma   90.00
#
_symmetry.space_group_name_H-M   'P 1'
#
loop_
_entity.id
_entity.type
_entity.pdbx_description
1 polymer ?
#
loop_
_entity_poly.entity_id
_entity_poly.type
_entity_poly.pdbx_seq_one_letter_code
_entity_poly.pdbx_strand_id
1 'polypeptide(L)'
;MGFAQVLLRFLFALVEEEEKVPFVFFEEAHLYVTPQGIDALVTRARHTGITSFFITNTPTALPEGVLRAADNLFVFRLPLEEDIKWVAKSGMIEESSLLTLVQALPKYACLALGEATEAYPVVLLPDPLLGVDTRGKTRYFFALPAKEVQSS
;
A
#
# COMPACT_ATOMS: atom_id res chain seq x y z
N MET A 1 11.21 14.84 17.34
CA MET A 1 11.05 14.80 15.86
C MET A 1 10.74 13.36 15.49
N GLY A 2 9.57 13.08 14.92
CA GLY A 2 9.17 11.69 14.62
C GLY A 2 9.87 11.17 13.37
N PHE A 3 10.02 9.84 13.27
CA PHE A 3 10.65 9.14 12.13
C PHE A 3 10.10 9.61 10.76
N ALA A 4 8.77 9.77 10.66
CA ALA A 4 8.12 10.24 9.44
C ALA A 4 8.60 11.64 9.01
N GLN A 5 8.87 12.55 9.94
CA GLN A 5 9.37 13.90 9.62
C GLN A 5 10.81 13.88 9.12
N VAL A 6 11.65 13.00 9.65
CA VAL A 6 13.04 12.84 9.19
C VAL A 6 13.05 12.25 7.78
N LEU A 7 12.26 11.20 7.54
CA LEU A 7 12.14 10.56 6.24
C LEU A 7 11.65 11.55 5.18
N LEU A 8 10.64 12.36 5.50
CA LEU A 8 10.12 13.37 4.60
C LEU A 8 11.16 14.43 4.22
N ARG A 9 11.93 14.92 5.18
CA ARG A 9 13.00 15.88 4.89
C ARG A 9 14.04 15.28 3.93
N PHE A 10 14.38 14.02 4.15
CA PHE A 10 15.30 13.31 3.26
C PHE A 10 14.72 13.15 1.86
N LEU A 11 13.44 12.76 1.73
CA LEU A 11 12.78 12.61 0.44
C LEU A 11 12.67 13.94 -0.31
N PHE A 12 12.35 15.03 0.39
CA PHE A 12 12.32 16.35 -0.23
C PHE A 12 13.70 16.82 -0.69
N ALA A 13 14.74 16.59 0.10
CA ALA A 13 16.11 16.90 -0.31
C ALA A 13 16.51 16.11 -1.58
N LEU A 14 16.16 14.82 -1.67
CA LEU A 14 16.42 14.02 -2.87
C LEU A 14 15.71 14.57 -4.11
N VAL A 15 14.47 15.04 -3.98
CA VAL A 15 13.73 15.62 -5.11
C VAL A 15 14.35 16.95 -5.55
N GLU A 16 14.70 17.80 -4.58
CA GLU A 16 15.28 19.13 -4.87
C GLU A 16 16.70 19.04 -5.45
N GLU A 17 17.53 18.12 -4.95
CA GLU A 17 18.94 18.02 -5.37
C GLU A 17 19.13 17.17 -6.66
N GLU A 18 18.30 16.16 -6.86
CA GLU A 18 18.48 15.18 -7.95
C GLU A 18 17.48 15.29 -9.09
N GLU A 19 16.51 16.19 -9.00
CA GLU A 19 15.39 16.35 -9.96
C GLU A 19 14.64 15.03 -10.26
N LYS A 20 14.69 14.07 -9.31
CA LYS A 20 14.04 12.76 -9.43
C LYS A 20 12.75 12.74 -8.63
N VAL A 21 11.70 12.18 -9.24
CA VAL A 21 10.43 11.95 -8.57
C VAL A 21 10.41 10.53 -8.02
N PRO A 22 10.57 10.32 -6.70
CA PRO A 22 10.60 8.99 -6.12
C PRO A 22 9.20 8.41 -5.97
N PHE A 23 9.10 7.09 -6.19
CA PHE A 23 8.00 6.28 -5.68
C PHE A 23 8.35 5.81 -4.27
N VAL A 24 7.46 6.06 -3.31
CA VAL A 24 7.69 5.70 -1.91
C VAL A 24 6.66 4.68 -1.47
N PHE A 25 7.12 3.53 -1.01
CA PHE A 25 6.29 2.43 -0.53
C PHE A 25 6.36 2.37 1.00
N PHE A 26 5.23 2.60 1.66
CA PHE A 26 5.06 2.51 3.11
C PHE A 26 4.44 1.15 3.43
N GLU A 27 5.27 0.11 3.54
CA GLU A 27 4.84 -1.22 3.93
C GLU A 27 4.50 -1.27 5.43
N GLU A 28 3.43 -1.97 5.81
CA GLU A 28 2.88 -1.98 7.18
C GLU A 28 2.62 -0.56 7.71
N ALA A 29 2.05 0.29 6.86
CA ALA A 29 1.91 1.72 7.08
C ALA A 29 1.24 2.07 8.43
N HIS A 30 0.34 1.20 8.92
CA HIS A 30 -0.35 1.37 10.20
C HIS A 30 0.58 1.41 11.42
N LEU A 31 1.82 0.90 11.32
CA LEU A 31 2.77 0.88 12.43
C LEU A 31 3.43 2.25 12.68
N TYR A 32 3.50 3.13 11.69
CA TYR A 32 4.26 4.37 11.81
C TYR A 32 3.61 5.61 11.19
N VAL A 33 2.52 5.44 10.45
CA VAL A 33 1.77 6.58 9.92
C VAL A 33 0.84 7.11 10.99
N THR A 34 1.10 8.33 11.45
CA THR A 34 0.31 9.00 12.49
C THR A 34 -0.56 10.10 11.89
N PRO A 35 -1.67 10.48 12.54
CA PRO A 35 -2.52 11.57 12.07
C PRO A 35 -1.76 12.89 11.84
N GLN A 36 -0.77 13.19 12.70
CA GLN A 36 0.05 14.41 12.59
C GLN A 36 1.10 14.32 11.46
N GLY A 37 1.52 13.11 11.09
CA GLY A 37 2.51 12.89 10.02
C GLY A 37 1.89 12.93 8.62
N ILE A 38 0.62 12.62 8.52
CA ILE A 38 -0.09 12.49 7.25
C ILE A 38 -0.20 13.79 6.49
N ASP A 39 -0.59 14.88 7.14
CA ASP A 39 -0.75 16.17 6.45
C ASP A 39 0.54 16.59 5.74
N ALA A 40 1.68 16.32 6.38
CA ALA A 40 2.97 16.61 5.77
C ALA A 40 3.31 15.65 4.63
N LEU A 41 3.02 14.35 4.78
CA LEU A 41 3.28 13.32 3.77
C LEU A 41 2.40 13.50 2.54
N VAL A 42 1.12 13.69 2.73
CA VAL A 42 0.16 13.71 1.65
C VAL A 42 0.15 15.07 0.96
N THR A 43 0.08 16.17 1.72
CA THR A 43 -0.04 17.50 1.14
C THR A 43 1.26 17.96 0.49
N ARG A 44 2.39 17.83 1.18
CA ARG A 44 3.69 18.24 0.63
C ARG A 44 4.21 17.31 -0.45
N ALA A 45 4.12 15.98 -0.26
CA ALA A 45 4.58 15.01 -1.24
C ALA A 45 3.88 15.19 -2.59
N ARG A 46 2.57 15.42 -2.56
CA ARG A 46 1.77 15.67 -3.77
C ARG A 46 2.25 16.90 -4.55
N HIS A 47 2.61 17.99 -3.86
CA HIS A 47 3.13 19.21 -4.50
C HIS A 47 4.52 19.04 -5.09
N THR A 48 5.31 18.08 -4.61
CA THR A 48 6.65 17.79 -5.12
C THR A 48 6.67 16.66 -6.14
N GLY A 49 5.51 16.10 -6.51
CA GLY A 49 5.39 15.01 -7.47
C GLY A 49 5.76 13.63 -6.92
N ILE A 50 5.97 13.50 -5.60
CA ILE A 50 6.24 12.20 -4.96
C ILE A 50 4.96 11.35 -4.98
N THR A 51 5.06 10.14 -5.53
CA THR A 51 3.97 9.16 -5.48
C THR A 51 4.17 8.24 -4.27
N SER A 52 3.17 8.21 -3.38
CA SER A 52 3.21 7.43 -2.15
C SER A 52 2.24 6.27 -2.19
N PHE A 53 2.72 5.08 -1.82
CA PHE A 53 1.93 3.86 -1.67
C PHE A 53 1.87 3.47 -0.20
N PHE A 54 0.67 3.45 0.37
CA PHE A 54 0.44 3.00 1.74
C PHE A 54 -0.10 1.57 1.71
N ILE A 55 0.68 0.63 2.21
CA ILE A 55 0.36 -0.80 2.20
C ILE A 55 0.06 -1.23 3.63
N THR A 56 -1.09 -1.87 3.86
CA THR A 56 -1.49 -2.36 5.17
C THR A 56 -2.38 -3.58 5.06
N ASN A 57 -2.30 -4.46 6.04
CA ASN A 57 -3.22 -5.57 6.26
C ASN A 57 -4.28 -5.26 7.32
N THR A 58 -4.18 -4.07 7.97
CA THR A 58 -5.10 -3.60 9.02
C THR A 58 -5.57 -2.18 8.69
N PRO A 59 -6.50 -2.03 7.74
CA PRO A 59 -6.94 -0.71 7.28
C PRO A 59 -7.46 0.19 8.40
N THR A 60 -8.24 -0.36 9.33
CA THR A 60 -8.81 0.37 10.47
C THR A 60 -7.78 1.02 11.40
N ALA A 61 -6.53 0.54 11.37
CA ALA A 61 -5.43 1.14 12.14
C ALA A 61 -4.75 2.33 11.44
N LEU A 62 -5.06 2.57 10.15
CA LEU A 62 -4.58 3.76 9.45
C LEU A 62 -5.42 4.99 9.83
N PRO A 63 -4.78 6.17 9.92
CA PRO A 63 -5.52 7.41 10.03
C PRO A 63 -6.43 7.65 8.83
N GLU A 64 -7.65 8.13 9.08
CA GLU A 64 -8.65 8.38 8.02
C GLU A 64 -8.16 9.38 6.95
N GLY A 65 -7.24 10.28 7.33
CA GLY A 65 -6.60 11.22 6.40
C GLY A 65 -5.85 10.55 5.24
N VAL A 66 -5.29 9.33 5.44
CA VAL A 66 -4.68 8.54 4.35
C VAL A 66 -5.72 8.17 3.33
N LEU A 67 -6.84 7.64 3.80
CA LEU A 67 -7.93 7.18 2.95
C LEU A 67 -8.56 8.31 2.13
N ARG A 68 -8.77 9.47 2.77
CA ARG A 68 -9.34 10.65 2.10
C ARG A 68 -8.42 11.29 1.09
N ALA A 69 -7.11 11.11 1.26
CA ALA A 69 -6.10 11.67 0.37
C ALA A 69 -5.67 10.72 -0.74
N ALA A 70 -6.11 9.47 -0.70
CA ALA A 70 -5.80 8.49 -1.73
C ALA A 70 -6.56 8.80 -3.02
N ASP A 71 -5.85 8.91 -4.12
CA ASP A 71 -6.43 9.04 -5.46
C ASP A 71 -6.89 7.67 -5.98
N ASN A 72 -6.26 6.60 -5.50
CA ASN A 72 -6.54 5.22 -5.90
C ASN A 72 -6.49 4.28 -4.71
N LEU A 73 -7.37 3.27 -4.71
CA LEU A 73 -7.40 2.19 -3.74
C LEU A 73 -7.31 0.84 -4.46
N PHE A 74 -6.46 -0.03 -3.95
CA PHE A 74 -6.35 -1.42 -4.37
C PHE A 74 -6.71 -2.31 -3.18
N VAL A 75 -7.95 -2.79 -3.17
CA VAL A 75 -8.52 -3.53 -2.05
C VAL A 75 -8.49 -5.02 -2.35
N PHE A 76 -7.61 -5.75 -1.68
CA PHE A 76 -7.59 -7.21 -1.69
C PHE A 76 -8.68 -7.75 -0.77
N ARG A 77 -8.88 -9.07 -0.77
CA ARG A 77 -9.87 -9.70 0.09
C ARG A 77 -9.61 -9.37 1.56
N LEU A 78 -10.57 -8.73 2.21
CA LEU A 78 -10.56 -8.40 3.62
C LEU A 78 -11.50 -9.35 4.38
N PRO A 79 -11.02 -10.03 5.43
CA PRO A 79 -11.84 -10.99 6.18
C PRO A 79 -12.83 -10.32 7.14
N LEU A 80 -12.50 -9.11 7.61
CA LEU A 80 -13.30 -8.39 8.61
C LEU A 80 -14.18 -7.34 7.94
N GLU A 81 -15.46 -7.39 8.25
CA GLU A 81 -16.44 -6.42 7.74
C GLU A 81 -16.13 -4.99 8.18
N GLU A 82 -15.57 -4.82 9.38
CA GLU A 82 -15.17 -3.51 9.91
C GLU A 82 -14.11 -2.84 9.04
N ASP A 83 -13.15 -3.61 8.52
CA ASP A 83 -12.13 -3.11 7.60
C ASP A 83 -12.74 -2.66 6.28
N ILE A 84 -13.72 -3.40 5.77
CA ILE A 84 -14.44 -3.04 4.54
C ILE A 84 -15.24 -1.75 4.74
N LYS A 85 -15.97 -1.63 5.86
CA LYS A 85 -16.70 -0.42 6.23
C LYS A 85 -15.77 0.79 6.39
N TRP A 86 -14.59 0.56 6.94
CA TRP A 86 -13.60 1.63 7.05
C TRP A 86 -13.11 2.10 5.67
N VAL A 87 -12.82 1.19 4.75
CA VAL A 87 -12.43 1.52 3.37
C VAL A 87 -13.55 2.25 2.62
N ALA A 88 -14.81 1.89 2.87
CA ALA A 88 -15.97 2.57 2.27
C ALA A 88 -16.04 4.07 2.61
N LYS A 89 -15.45 4.52 3.71
CA LYS A 89 -15.35 5.95 4.07
C LYS A 89 -14.56 6.78 3.04
N SER A 90 -13.86 6.17 2.11
CA SER A 90 -13.24 6.86 0.98
C SER A 90 -14.27 7.59 0.11
N GLY A 91 -15.51 7.12 0.09
CA GLY A 91 -16.58 7.65 -0.76
C GLY A 91 -16.46 7.28 -2.23
N MET A 92 -15.48 6.44 -2.61
CA MET A 92 -15.26 6.03 -4.01
C MET A 92 -16.30 5.02 -4.50
N ILE A 93 -16.95 4.31 -3.56
CA ILE A 93 -17.99 3.32 -3.84
C ILE A 93 -18.92 3.21 -2.64
N GLU A 94 -20.17 2.85 -2.88
CA GLU A 94 -21.16 2.60 -1.81
C GLU A 94 -20.74 1.38 -0.97
N GLU A 95 -20.95 1.46 0.37
CA GLU A 95 -20.55 0.43 1.34
C GLU A 95 -21.10 -0.95 1.01
N SER A 96 -22.37 -1.06 0.66
CA SER A 96 -23.04 -2.32 0.32
C SER A 96 -22.43 -2.98 -0.91
N SER A 97 -22.10 -2.19 -1.92
CA SER A 97 -21.45 -2.62 -3.14
C SER A 97 -20.01 -3.06 -2.87
N LEU A 98 -19.26 -2.28 -2.08
CA LEU A 98 -17.90 -2.64 -1.68
C LEU A 98 -17.87 -3.96 -0.91
N LEU A 99 -18.77 -4.13 0.05
CA LEU A 99 -18.88 -5.36 0.84
C LEU A 99 -19.09 -6.57 -0.06
N THR A 100 -20.06 -6.48 -0.97
CA THR A 100 -20.39 -7.55 -1.91
C THR A 100 -19.20 -7.91 -2.81
N LEU A 101 -18.56 -6.90 -3.39
CA LEU A 101 -17.44 -7.11 -4.31
C LEU A 101 -16.21 -7.69 -3.61
N VAL A 102 -15.83 -7.15 -2.46
CA VAL A 102 -14.62 -7.58 -1.73
C VAL A 102 -14.76 -9.00 -1.20
N GLN A 103 -15.96 -9.39 -0.73
CA GLN A 103 -16.24 -10.76 -0.29
C GLN A 103 -16.23 -11.77 -1.44
N ALA A 104 -16.62 -11.34 -2.63
CA ALA A 104 -16.64 -12.19 -3.82
C ALA A 104 -15.30 -12.29 -4.54
N LEU A 105 -14.27 -11.51 -4.14
CA LEU A 105 -12.96 -11.52 -4.80
C LEU A 105 -12.33 -12.91 -4.80
N PRO A 106 -11.85 -13.40 -5.96
CA PRO A 106 -11.02 -14.59 -6.02
C PRO A 106 -9.71 -14.38 -5.24
N LYS A 107 -9.06 -15.48 -4.90
CA LYS A 107 -7.73 -15.43 -4.29
C LYS A 107 -6.77 -14.71 -5.22
N TYR A 108 -5.99 -13.79 -4.67
CA TYR A 108 -5.00 -12.93 -5.37
C TYR A 108 -5.60 -11.82 -6.25
N ALA A 109 -6.92 -11.74 -6.40
CA ALA A 109 -7.54 -10.60 -7.05
C ALA A 109 -7.63 -9.40 -6.12
N CYS A 110 -7.66 -8.20 -6.69
CA CYS A 110 -7.99 -6.98 -5.98
C CYS A 110 -9.06 -6.17 -6.72
N LEU A 111 -9.80 -5.39 -5.96
CA LEU A 111 -10.69 -4.36 -6.47
C LEU A 111 -9.91 -3.06 -6.56
N ALA A 112 -9.78 -2.49 -7.76
CA ALA A 112 -9.20 -1.18 -7.99
C ALA A 112 -10.32 -0.15 -8.10
N LEU A 113 -10.13 0.97 -7.40
CA LEU A 113 -11.06 2.10 -7.33
C LEU A 113 -10.26 3.40 -7.47
N GLY A 114 -10.86 4.41 -8.05
CA GLY A 114 -10.31 5.76 -8.09
C GLY A 114 -9.95 6.24 -9.50
N GLU A 115 -9.01 7.16 -9.59
CA GLU A 115 -8.66 7.85 -10.85
C GLU A 115 -8.09 6.89 -11.90
N ALA A 116 -7.26 5.93 -11.50
CA ALA A 116 -6.65 4.95 -12.42
C ALA A 116 -7.68 4.07 -13.16
N THR A 117 -8.90 4.01 -12.65
CA THR A 117 -10.00 3.24 -13.23
C THR A 117 -11.15 4.12 -13.72
N GLU A 118 -10.89 5.42 -13.91
CA GLU A 118 -11.91 6.39 -14.34
C GLU A 118 -13.16 6.36 -13.44
N ALA A 119 -12.94 6.18 -12.12
CA ALA A 119 -13.96 6.03 -11.09
C ALA A 119 -14.88 4.80 -11.23
N TYR A 120 -14.58 3.86 -12.12
CA TYR A 120 -15.30 2.59 -12.17
C TYR A 120 -14.62 1.54 -11.27
N PRO A 121 -15.38 0.72 -10.55
CA PRO A 121 -14.80 -0.40 -9.81
C PRO A 121 -14.35 -1.48 -10.80
N VAL A 122 -13.05 -1.82 -10.76
CA VAL A 122 -12.45 -2.81 -11.65
C VAL A 122 -11.81 -3.92 -10.84
N VAL A 123 -12.14 -5.17 -11.15
CA VAL A 123 -11.46 -6.33 -10.55
C VAL A 123 -10.22 -6.65 -11.37
N LEU A 124 -9.06 -6.60 -10.72
CA LEU A 124 -7.77 -6.95 -11.30
C LEU A 124 -7.33 -8.32 -10.77
N LEU A 125 -6.86 -9.16 -11.69
CA LEU A 125 -6.19 -10.41 -11.35
C LEU A 125 -4.74 -10.30 -11.84
N PRO A 126 -3.80 -9.99 -10.92
CA PRO A 126 -2.39 -9.86 -11.30
C PRO A 126 -1.86 -11.18 -11.84
N ASP A 127 -1.16 -11.14 -12.96
CA ASP A 127 -0.45 -12.29 -13.48
C ASP A 127 0.70 -12.68 -12.55
N PRO A 128 0.92 -13.96 -12.28
CA PRO A 128 2.08 -14.37 -11.51
C PRO A 128 3.36 -13.97 -12.27
N LEU A 129 4.25 -13.27 -11.57
CA LEU A 129 5.56 -12.93 -12.13
C LEU A 129 6.31 -14.24 -12.44
N LEU A 130 6.67 -14.43 -13.72
CA LEU A 130 7.42 -15.59 -14.17
C LEU A 130 8.74 -15.71 -13.39
N GLY A 131 8.94 -16.87 -12.75
CA GLY A 131 10.16 -17.17 -12.00
C GLY A 131 10.25 -16.61 -10.58
N VAL A 132 9.23 -15.90 -10.08
CA VAL A 132 9.19 -15.41 -8.70
C VAL A 132 8.07 -16.12 -7.94
N ASP A 133 8.44 -16.99 -6.99
CA ASP A 133 7.47 -17.58 -6.05
C ASP A 133 7.20 -16.60 -4.91
N THR A 134 6.11 -15.85 -5.01
CA THR A 134 5.68 -14.87 -4.00
C THR A 134 4.76 -15.47 -2.94
N ARG A 135 4.50 -16.77 -2.97
CA ARG A 135 3.54 -17.46 -2.08
C ARG A 135 4.10 -17.69 -0.68
N GLY A 136 4.31 -16.59 0.06
CA GLY A 136 4.46 -16.66 1.52
C GLY A 136 5.67 -17.42 2.08
N LYS A 137 6.68 -17.72 1.27
CA LYS A 137 7.95 -18.23 1.78
C LYS A 137 8.79 -17.05 2.24
N THR A 138 8.89 -16.88 3.55
CA THR A 138 9.85 -15.98 4.16
C THR A 138 11.25 -16.40 3.71
N ARG A 139 11.85 -15.67 2.78
CA ARG A 139 13.26 -15.85 2.45
C ARG A 139 14.04 -15.18 3.55
N TYR A 140 14.68 -15.97 4.40
CA TYR A 140 15.67 -15.43 5.33
C TYR A 140 16.87 -14.97 4.50
N PHE A 141 17.09 -13.67 4.39
CA PHE A 141 18.22 -13.07 3.68
C PHE A 141 19.59 -13.53 4.20
N PHE A 142 19.63 -14.20 5.35
CA PHE A 142 20.82 -14.69 6.04
C PHE A 142 20.96 -16.23 6.03
N ALA A 143 20.17 -16.96 5.27
CA ALA A 143 20.44 -18.38 5.07
C ALA A 143 21.69 -18.48 4.20
N LEU A 144 22.83 -18.67 4.84
CA LEU A 144 24.07 -19.06 4.15
C LEU A 144 23.76 -20.35 3.36
N PRO A 145 24.20 -20.44 2.09
CA PRO A 145 24.04 -21.67 1.35
C PRO A 145 24.68 -22.81 2.13
N ALA A 146 23.93 -23.91 2.34
CA ALA A 146 24.48 -25.11 2.95
C ALA A 146 25.72 -25.49 2.16
N LYS A 147 26.88 -25.58 2.83
CA LYS A 147 28.09 -26.13 2.23
C LYS A 147 27.75 -27.57 1.81
N GLU A 148 27.80 -27.84 0.51
CA GLU A 148 27.80 -29.21 0.03
C GLU A 148 28.98 -29.92 0.70
N VAL A 149 28.66 -30.87 1.58
CA VAL A 149 29.68 -31.78 2.12
C VAL A 149 30.04 -32.71 0.97
N GLN A 150 31.13 -32.42 0.31
CA GLN A 150 31.75 -33.38 -0.60
C GLN A 150 32.20 -34.57 0.26
N SER A 151 31.46 -35.66 0.17
CA SER A 151 31.87 -36.97 0.66
C SER A 151 32.99 -37.50 -0.26
N SER A 152 34.19 -37.57 0.28
CA SER A 152 35.32 -38.30 -0.30
C SER A 152 35.08 -39.78 -0.26
#